data_645bd07fb088760d9f4d373db76949a0
#
_entry.id   645bd07fb088760d9f4d373db76949a0
#
_cell.length_a   1.000
_cell.length_b   1.000
_cell.length_c   1.000
_cell.angle_alpha   90.00
_cell.angle_beta   90.00
_cell.angle_gamma   90.00
#
_symmetry.space_group_name_H-M   'P 1'
#
loop_
_entity.id
_entity.type
_entity.pdbx_description
1 polymer ?
#
loop_
_entity_poly.entity_id
_entity_poly.type
_entity_poly.pdbx_seq_one_letter_code
_entity_poly.pdbx_strand_id
1 'polypeptide(L)'
;EVAATAESVGFSSIWLMDHMVQIPQVGRSWDDLPEAWTTLAWLAARTRTARLGTLVTGVTLRNPAHLAKIVATLDVLSGGRTICGLGAGWWEHEHRLYGWRFPPLAERFALLEDALQLLPLMWGPGSPPFDGKVISMTETLCYPRPLQEHVPILVGGSGERTTLRLAATYADACNLMGDPATVRHKTAVLADHCHQLGRDPAAVRVTHLSTALVAPTRREVRAAVDRHRPRSATPEEVGQRLGAGTVEEQVGRYRDLAEAGVQTAIVSLPDVATPGSLEAFGQVIAAFDHDGPAAGL
;
A
#
# COMPACT_ATOMS: atom_id res chain seq x y z
N GLU A 1 12.45 16.17 3.60
CA GLU A 1 13.48 15.98 2.57
C GLU A 1 13.17 14.75 1.74
N VAL A 2 13.19 13.52 2.30
CA VAL A 2 12.94 12.25 1.56
C VAL A 2 11.71 12.32 0.64
N ALA A 3 10.55 12.74 1.15
CA ALA A 3 9.31 12.79 0.35
C ALA A 3 9.38 13.79 -0.82
N ALA A 4 10.02 14.93 -0.62
CA ALA A 4 10.20 15.92 -1.70
C ALA A 4 11.20 15.41 -2.76
N THR A 5 12.26 14.72 -2.34
CA THR A 5 13.18 14.07 -3.27
C THR A 5 12.47 12.97 -4.04
N ALA A 6 11.65 12.13 -3.37
CA ALA A 6 10.88 11.09 -4.04
C ALA A 6 9.99 11.67 -5.16
N GLU A 7 9.25 12.77 -4.89
CA GLU A 7 8.48 13.45 -5.94
C GLU A 7 9.38 13.93 -7.09
N SER A 8 10.52 14.54 -6.78
CA SER A 8 11.40 15.12 -7.81
C SER A 8 12.06 14.09 -8.72
N VAL A 9 12.21 12.85 -8.26
CA VAL A 9 12.77 11.74 -9.05
C VAL A 9 11.71 10.84 -9.69
N GLY A 10 10.41 11.21 -9.61
CA GLY A 10 9.33 10.57 -10.38
C GLY A 10 8.43 9.61 -9.59
N PHE A 11 8.56 9.48 -8.27
CA PHE A 11 7.58 8.69 -7.51
C PHE A 11 6.20 9.37 -7.53
N SER A 12 5.19 8.64 -8.00
CA SER A 12 3.81 9.13 -8.11
C SER A 12 3.01 8.98 -6.81
N SER A 13 3.48 8.17 -5.85
CA SER A 13 2.77 7.93 -4.58
C SER A 13 3.73 7.60 -3.43
N ILE A 14 3.30 7.92 -2.21
CA ILE A 14 4.01 7.62 -0.96
C ILE A 14 3.07 6.79 -0.08
N TRP A 15 3.57 5.67 0.39
CA TRP A 15 2.82 4.72 1.19
C TRP A 15 3.48 4.50 2.54
N LEU A 16 2.68 4.47 3.59
CA LEU A 16 3.15 4.12 4.94
C LEU A 16 2.46 2.85 5.42
N MET A 17 3.21 1.98 6.09
CA MET A 17 2.60 0.87 6.79
C MET A 17 1.89 1.39 8.04
N ASP A 18 0.65 0.96 8.26
CA ASP A 18 -0.15 1.38 9.40
C ASP A 18 -0.08 0.33 10.51
N HIS A 19 1.02 0.36 11.25
CA HIS A 19 1.26 -0.42 12.45
C HIS A 19 1.55 0.50 13.64
N MET A 20 1.27 0.04 14.86
CA MET A 20 1.47 0.82 16.08
C MET A 20 2.88 0.66 16.65
N VAL A 21 3.56 -0.41 16.27
CA VAL A 21 4.95 -0.71 16.61
C VAL A 21 5.62 -1.38 15.42
N GLN A 22 6.96 -1.33 15.38
CA GLN A 22 7.70 -1.89 14.26
C GLN A 22 7.48 -3.40 14.14
N ILE A 23 7.19 -3.86 12.92
CA ILE A 23 6.94 -5.28 12.64
C ILE A 23 8.25 -6.07 12.53
N PRO A 24 8.24 -7.36 12.92
CA PRO A 24 9.46 -8.17 12.97
C PRO A 24 10.19 -8.35 11.64
N GLN A 25 9.48 -8.19 10.51
CA GLN A 25 10.04 -8.28 9.16
C GLN A 25 10.91 -7.08 8.81
N VAL A 26 10.73 -5.94 9.48
CA VAL A 26 11.42 -4.67 9.20
C VAL A 26 12.39 -4.32 10.32
N GLY A 27 11.97 -4.45 11.58
CA GLY A 27 12.80 -4.04 12.71
C GLY A 27 12.33 -4.64 14.05
N ARG A 28 12.75 -4.02 15.14
CA ARG A 28 12.36 -4.43 16.49
C ARG A 28 11.15 -3.62 16.94
N SER A 29 10.31 -4.18 17.78
CA SER A 29 9.09 -3.50 18.26
C SER A 29 9.32 -2.16 18.98
N TRP A 30 10.54 -1.87 19.42
CA TRP A 30 10.94 -0.60 20.05
C TRP A 30 11.74 0.32 19.14
N ASP A 31 11.90 -0.01 17.86
CA ASP A 31 12.45 0.92 16.87
C ASP A 31 11.37 1.94 16.53
N ASP A 32 11.77 3.20 16.32
CA ASP A 32 10.85 4.29 16.06
C ASP A 32 9.94 4.02 14.85
N LEU A 33 8.65 4.15 15.05
CA LEU A 33 7.62 4.06 14.00
C LEU A 33 6.57 5.14 14.25
N PRO A 34 6.65 6.29 13.56
CA PRO A 34 5.61 7.32 13.63
C PRO A 34 4.25 6.80 13.14
N GLU A 35 3.17 7.24 13.78
CA GLU A 35 1.81 6.88 13.39
C GLU A 35 1.50 7.31 11.95
N ALA A 36 0.95 6.39 11.16
CA ALA A 36 0.90 6.53 9.71
C ALA A 36 0.04 7.72 9.25
N TRP A 37 -1.19 7.85 9.72
CA TRP A 37 -2.11 8.89 9.24
C TRP A 37 -1.70 10.31 9.67
N THR A 38 -1.15 10.44 10.88
CA THR A 38 -0.54 11.69 11.35
C THR A 38 0.66 12.07 10.50
N THR A 39 1.50 11.09 10.15
CA THR A 39 2.66 11.31 9.29
C THR A 39 2.24 11.68 7.87
N LEU A 40 1.22 11.01 7.30
CA LEU A 40 0.67 11.35 5.99
C LEU A 40 0.11 12.78 5.94
N ALA A 41 -0.55 13.24 7.01
CA ALA A 41 -1.03 14.63 7.10
C ALA A 41 0.13 15.63 7.08
N TRP A 42 1.25 15.32 7.77
CA TRP A 42 2.45 16.14 7.69
C TRP A 42 3.10 16.09 6.31
N LEU A 43 3.14 14.94 5.66
CA LEU A 43 3.67 14.77 4.30
C LEU A 43 2.81 15.52 3.27
N ALA A 44 1.49 15.58 3.45
CA ALA A 44 0.60 16.34 2.58
C ALA A 44 1.00 17.82 2.44
N ALA A 45 1.50 18.42 3.53
CA ALA A 45 2.01 19.80 3.52
C ALA A 45 3.42 19.94 2.91
N ARG A 46 4.13 18.84 2.68
CA ARG A 46 5.51 18.79 2.17
C ARG A 46 5.64 18.25 0.75
N THR A 47 4.55 17.77 0.19
CA THR A 47 4.45 17.23 -1.17
C THR A 47 3.38 17.96 -1.96
N ARG A 48 3.42 17.88 -3.29
CA ARG A 48 2.51 18.63 -4.17
C ARG A 48 1.71 17.73 -5.10
N THR A 49 2.30 16.65 -5.58
CA THR A 49 1.76 15.80 -6.65
C THR A 49 1.61 14.35 -6.22
N ALA A 50 2.52 13.85 -5.37
CA ALA A 50 2.48 12.45 -4.92
C ALA A 50 1.18 12.16 -4.17
N ARG A 51 0.53 11.06 -4.54
CA ARG A 51 -0.61 10.53 -3.80
C ARG A 51 -0.14 9.92 -2.49
N LEU A 52 -1.01 9.93 -1.49
CA LEU A 52 -0.68 9.58 -0.11
C LEU A 52 -1.63 8.50 0.40
N GLY A 53 -1.09 7.40 0.89
CA GLY A 53 -1.91 6.32 1.41
C GLY A 53 -1.22 5.40 2.40
N THR A 54 -2.00 4.53 3.01
CA THR A 54 -1.47 3.44 3.84
C THR A 54 -1.43 2.14 3.06
N LEU A 55 -0.39 1.34 3.28
CA LEU A 55 -0.27 -0.01 2.73
C LEU A 55 -0.03 -1.02 3.84
N VAL A 56 -1.07 -1.47 4.53
CA VAL A 56 -2.45 -1.00 4.51
C VAL A 56 -2.93 -0.80 5.95
N THR A 57 -3.98 0.00 6.16
CA THR A 57 -4.65 0.06 7.47
C THR A 57 -5.38 -1.25 7.74
N GLY A 58 -5.05 -1.91 8.85
CA GLY A 58 -5.85 -3.00 9.38
C GLY A 58 -7.19 -2.49 9.91
N VAL A 59 -8.31 -3.03 9.44
CA VAL A 59 -9.66 -2.61 9.89
C VAL A 59 -9.89 -2.80 11.40
N THR A 60 -9.02 -3.54 12.07
CA THR A 60 -9.05 -3.76 13.52
C THR A 60 -8.31 -2.70 14.33
N LEU A 61 -7.55 -1.82 13.69
CA LEU A 61 -6.76 -0.78 14.36
C LEU A 61 -7.57 0.48 14.69
N ARG A 62 -8.66 0.72 13.94
CA ARG A 62 -9.54 1.88 14.11
C ARG A 62 -10.99 1.51 13.81
N ASN A 63 -11.91 2.22 14.43
CA ASN A 63 -13.31 2.16 14.00
C ASN A 63 -13.40 2.67 12.54
N PRO A 64 -14.05 1.94 11.60
CA PRO A 64 -14.14 2.34 10.20
C PRO A 64 -14.77 3.72 9.96
N ALA A 65 -15.75 4.13 10.74
CA ALA A 65 -16.31 5.47 10.62
C ALA A 65 -15.30 6.56 11.04
N HIS A 66 -14.47 6.30 12.06
CA HIS A 66 -13.37 7.18 12.42
C HIS A 66 -12.32 7.22 11.32
N LEU A 67 -11.99 6.08 10.71
CA LEU A 67 -11.09 6.02 9.58
C LEU A 67 -11.62 6.83 8.39
N ALA A 68 -12.91 6.72 8.07
CA ALA A 68 -13.53 7.54 7.01
C ALA A 68 -13.32 9.04 7.24
N LYS A 69 -13.44 9.49 8.51
CA LYS A 69 -13.18 10.88 8.90
C LYS A 69 -11.71 11.28 8.71
N ILE A 70 -10.78 10.43 9.09
CA ILE A 70 -9.34 10.66 8.91
C ILE A 70 -9.00 10.81 7.42
N VAL A 71 -9.46 9.86 6.59
CA VAL A 71 -9.23 9.84 5.14
C VAL A 71 -9.80 11.09 4.48
N ALA A 72 -11.05 11.46 4.77
CA ALA A 72 -11.66 12.66 4.24
C ALA A 72 -10.91 13.94 4.64
N THR A 73 -10.42 14.00 5.89
CA THR A 73 -9.59 15.12 6.36
C THR A 73 -8.27 15.20 5.61
N LEU A 74 -7.57 14.06 5.47
CA LEU A 74 -6.32 14.01 4.71
C LEU A 74 -6.54 14.39 3.25
N ASP A 75 -7.66 13.99 2.66
CA ASP A 75 -7.99 14.32 1.28
C ASP A 75 -8.10 15.83 1.07
N VAL A 76 -8.79 16.51 1.97
CA VAL A 76 -8.87 17.99 1.97
C VAL A 76 -7.49 18.63 2.17
N LEU A 77 -6.71 18.16 3.16
CA LEU A 77 -5.38 18.70 3.46
C LEU A 77 -4.37 18.47 2.33
N SER A 78 -4.50 17.38 1.61
CA SER A 78 -3.61 17.03 0.49
C SER A 78 -4.03 17.64 -0.85
N GLY A 79 -5.22 18.26 -0.94
CA GLY A 79 -5.77 18.75 -2.21
C GLY A 79 -6.23 17.61 -3.12
N GLY A 80 -6.87 16.57 -2.57
CA GLY A 80 -7.45 15.48 -3.34
C GLY A 80 -6.43 14.39 -3.76
N ARG A 81 -5.43 14.11 -2.92
CA ARG A 81 -4.37 13.14 -3.24
C ARG A 81 -4.40 11.86 -2.39
N THR A 82 -5.44 11.64 -1.60
CA THR A 82 -5.49 10.50 -0.69
C THR A 82 -5.89 9.21 -1.41
N ILE A 83 -5.32 8.09 -0.98
CA ILE A 83 -5.73 6.73 -1.31
C ILE A 83 -5.96 6.00 0.01
N CYS A 84 -7.07 5.26 0.12
CA CYS A 84 -7.37 4.47 1.32
C CYS A 84 -6.96 3.01 1.14
N GLY A 85 -5.85 2.60 1.73
CA GLY A 85 -5.45 1.20 1.76
C GLY A 85 -6.03 0.46 2.95
N LEU A 86 -6.72 -0.67 2.71
CA LEU A 86 -7.41 -1.46 3.71
C LEU A 86 -6.99 -2.93 3.70
N GLY A 87 -6.97 -3.57 4.87
CA GLY A 87 -6.75 -5.00 5.03
C GLY A 87 -7.43 -5.55 6.27
N ALA A 88 -7.57 -6.87 6.36
CA ALA A 88 -8.24 -7.52 7.49
C ALA A 88 -7.45 -7.45 8.82
N GLY A 89 -6.22 -6.95 8.81
CA GLY A 89 -5.31 -7.04 9.94
C GLY A 89 -4.75 -8.47 10.12
N TRP A 90 -3.57 -8.58 10.66
CA TRP A 90 -2.90 -9.89 10.78
C TRP A 90 -2.11 -10.06 12.08
N TRP A 91 -1.65 -8.97 12.68
CA TRP A 91 -0.68 -9.04 13.77
C TRP A 91 -1.34 -8.82 15.14
N GLU A 92 -1.65 -9.94 15.81
CA GLU A 92 -2.28 -9.95 17.12
C GLU A 92 -1.41 -9.30 18.22
N HIS A 93 -0.08 -9.37 18.08
CA HIS A 93 0.83 -8.88 19.10
C HIS A 93 0.66 -7.38 19.37
N GLU A 94 0.53 -6.55 18.32
CA GLU A 94 0.32 -5.10 18.51
C GLU A 94 -1.03 -4.80 19.18
N HIS A 95 -2.07 -5.58 18.90
CA HIS A 95 -3.37 -5.44 19.57
C HIS A 95 -3.24 -5.70 21.07
N ARG A 96 -2.48 -6.72 21.46
CA ARG A 96 -2.22 -7.01 22.88
C ARG A 96 -1.43 -5.89 23.56
N LEU A 97 -0.43 -5.32 22.88
CA LEU A 97 0.37 -4.21 23.41
C LEU A 97 -0.47 -2.97 23.68
N TYR A 98 -1.47 -2.71 22.84
CA TYR A 98 -2.35 -1.55 22.96
C TYR A 98 -3.66 -1.84 23.73
N GLY A 99 -3.82 -3.06 24.26
CA GLY A 99 -5.03 -3.46 24.97
C GLY A 99 -6.27 -3.56 24.05
N TRP A 100 -6.08 -3.74 22.75
CA TRP A 100 -7.16 -3.84 21.79
C TRP A 100 -7.57 -5.28 21.55
N ARG A 101 -8.87 -5.48 21.27
CA ARG A 101 -9.39 -6.77 20.86
C ARG A 101 -8.84 -7.15 19.49
N PHE A 102 -8.38 -8.39 19.34
CA PHE A 102 -8.08 -8.98 18.05
C PHE A 102 -9.16 -10.01 17.70
N PRO A 103 -10.11 -9.69 16.80
CA PRO A 103 -11.22 -10.59 16.48
C PRO A 103 -10.76 -11.83 15.71
N PRO A 104 -11.54 -12.93 15.75
CA PRO A 104 -11.33 -14.09 14.88
C PRO A 104 -11.33 -13.70 13.40
N LEU A 105 -10.66 -14.47 12.56
CA LEU A 105 -10.44 -14.13 11.15
C LEU A 105 -11.76 -13.88 10.39
N ALA A 106 -12.80 -14.67 10.65
CA ALA A 106 -14.10 -14.48 10.01
C ALA A 106 -14.73 -13.11 10.33
N GLU A 107 -14.64 -12.67 11.58
CA GLU A 107 -15.14 -11.36 12.01
C GLU A 107 -14.31 -10.23 11.41
N ARG A 108 -12.98 -10.39 11.31
CA ARG A 108 -12.11 -9.40 10.67
C ARG A 108 -12.43 -9.21 9.17
N PHE A 109 -12.78 -10.28 8.49
CA PHE A 109 -13.25 -10.20 7.10
C PHE A 109 -14.65 -9.59 6.98
N ALA A 110 -15.55 -9.88 7.92
CA ALA A 110 -16.85 -9.21 7.97
C ALA A 110 -16.69 -7.70 8.20
N LEU A 111 -15.81 -7.32 9.12
CA LEU A 111 -15.48 -5.92 9.39
C LEU A 111 -14.81 -5.22 8.19
N LEU A 112 -13.93 -5.93 7.45
CA LEU A 112 -13.34 -5.40 6.21
C LEU A 112 -14.42 -5.18 5.14
N GLU A 113 -15.34 -6.12 4.97
CA GLU A 113 -16.42 -5.99 4.00
C GLU A 113 -17.36 -4.83 4.37
N ASP A 114 -17.69 -4.67 5.65
CA ASP A 114 -18.45 -3.53 6.15
C ASP A 114 -17.72 -2.20 5.90
N ALA A 115 -16.42 -2.14 6.18
CA ALA A 115 -15.62 -0.94 5.93
C ALA A 115 -15.60 -0.56 4.44
N LEU A 116 -15.43 -1.53 3.54
CA LEU A 116 -15.41 -1.30 2.09
C LEU A 116 -16.74 -0.74 1.57
N GLN A 117 -17.85 -1.06 2.22
CA GLN A 117 -19.17 -0.52 1.89
C GLN A 117 -19.45 0.82 2.60
N LEU A 118 -19.07 0.94 3.86
CA LEU A 118 -19.35 2.10 4.70
C LEU A 118 -18.58 3.34 4.26
N LEU A 119 -17.29 3.21 3.94
CA LEU A 119 -16.43 4.35 3.64
C LEU A 119 -16.95 5.19 2.45
N PRO A 120 -17.29 4.59 1.29
CA PRO A 120 -17.90 5.35 0.18
C PRO A 120 -19.22 6.02 0.54
N LEU A 121 -20.06 5.41 1.38
CA LEU A 121 -21.29 6.04 1.86
C LEU A 121 -21.00 7.27 2.72
N MET A 122 -20.02 7.20 3.60
CA MET A 122 -19.61 8.33 4.44
C MET A 122 -18.98 9.47 3.63
N TRP A 123 -18.35 9.18 2.52
CA TRP A 123 -17.75 10.19 1.61
C TRP A 123 -18.74 10.72 0.58
N GLY A 124 -19.77 9.96 0.26
CA GLY A 124 -20.78 10.27 -0.72
C GLY A 124 -21.84 11.28 -0.25
N PRO A 125 -22.80 11.66 -1.08
CA PRO A 125 -23.86 12.60 -0.74
C PRO A 125 -24.86 12.03 0.26
N GLY A 126 -25.50 12.92 1.01
CA GLY A 126 -26.47 12.53 2.07
C GLY A 126 -25.81 11.96 3.32
N SER A 127 -26.60 11.27 4.11
CA SER A 127 -26.18 10.54 5.32
C SER A 127 -27.09 9.31 5.52
N PRO A 128 -27.13 8.36 4.56
CA PRO A 128 -28.00 7.20 4.68
C PRO A 128 -27.62 6.35 5.90
N PRO A 129 -28.55 5.56 6.47
CA PRO A 129 -28.18 4.57 7.45
C PRO A 129 -27.31 3.48 6.82
N PHE A 130 -26.53 2.80 7.65
CA PHE A 130 -25.75 1.63 7.26
C PHE A 130 -26.04 0.49 8.24
N ASP A 131 -26.35 -0.68 7.71
CA ASP A 131 -26.57 -1.90 8.48
C ASP A 131 -25.75 -3.03 7.87
N GLY A 132 -24.50 -3.16 8.37
CA GLY A 132 -23.54 -4.17 7.95
C GLY A 132 -23.61 -5.43 8.80
N LYS A 133 -22.60 -6.29 8.64
CA LYS A 133 -22.49 -7.55 9.40
C LYS A 133 -22.00 -7.35 10.84
N VAL A 134 -21.23 -6.31 11.06
CA VAL A 134 -20.55 -5.98 12.33
C VAL A 134 -20.85 -4.54 12.75
N ILE A 135 -21.04 -3.64 11.79
CA ILE A 135 -21.24 -2.21 12.04
C ILE A 135 -22.67 -1.83 11.65
N SER A 136 -23.35 -1.13 12.56
CA SER A 136 -24.64 -0.48 12.26
C SER A 136 -24.57 0.99 12.65
N MET A 137 -25.06 1.87 11.78
CA MET A 137 -25.10 3.32 11.98
C MET A 137 -26.45 3.86 11.53
N THR A 138 -27.04 4.75 12.33
CA THR A 138 -28.31 5.43 11.97
C THR A 138 -28.10 6.47 10.88
N GLU A 139 -26.90 7.05 10.80
CA GLU A 139 -26.51 8.07 9.81
C GLU A 139 -25.02 7.95 9.50
N THR A 140 -24.67 7.96 8.20
CA THR A 140 -23.27 7.93 7.72
C THR A 140 -22.73 9.35 7.51
N LEU A 141 -22.72 10.15 8.60
CA LEU A 141 -22.35 11.56 8.54
C LEU A 141 -20.83 11.77 8.60
N CYS A 142 -20.25 12.39 7.56
CA CYS A 142 -18.84 12.72 7.50
C CYS A 142 -18.60 14.08 6.81
N TYR A 143 -18.18 15.08 7.59
CA TYR A 143 -17.75 16.41 7.10
C TYR A 143 -16.40 16.79 7.73
N PRO A 144 -15.42 17.41 6.96
CA PRO A 144 -15.59 17.73 5.54
C PRO A 144 -15.76 16.47 4.69
N ARG A 145 -16.33 16.62 3.51
CA ARG A 145 -16.30 15.60 2.45
C ARG A 145 -14.91 15.61 1.81
N PRO A 146 -14.45 14.50 1.23
CA PRO A 146 -13.29 14.51 0.36
C PRO A 146 -13.43 15.54 -0.77
N LEU A 147 -12.31 16.04 -1.28
CA LEU A 147 -12.28 16.85 -2.50
C LEU A 147 -12.41 15.98 -3.75
N GLN A 148 -11.90 14.75 -3.68
CA GLN A 148 -12.08 13.76 -4.73
C GLN A 148 -13.56 13.34 -4.79
N GLU A 149 -14.13 13.28 -5.98
CA GLU A 149 -15.46 12.71 -6.20
C GLU A 149 -15.51 11.22 -5.79
N HIS A 150 -14.38 10.51 -6.01
CA HIS A 150 -14.15 9.13 -5.59
C HIS A 150 -12.76 9.00 -4.97
N VAL A 151 -12.69 8.67 -3.69
CA VAL A 151 -11.41 8.35 -3.03
C VAL A 151 -11.06 6.90 -3.34
N PRO A 152 -9.93 6.63 -4.03
CA PRO A 152 -9.58 5.27 -4.39
C PRO A 152 -9.33 4.39 -3.17
N ILE A 153 -9.84 3.16 -3.21
CA ILE A 153 -9.65 2.15 -2.19
C ILE A 153 -8.74 1.04 -2.71
N LEU A 154 -7.67 0.76 -2.00
CA LEU A 154 -6.79 -0.37 -2.25
C LEU A 154 -7.00 -1.45 -1.19
N VAL A 155 -7.22 -2.70 -1.61
CA VAL A 155 -7.27 -3.84 -0.70
C VAL A 155 -5.93 -4.58 -0.70
N GLY A 156 -5.32 -4.72 0.48
CA GLY A 156 -4.08 -5.47 0.67
C GLY A 156 -4.32 -6.90 1.13
N GLY A 157 -3.57 -7.81 0.53
CA GLY A 157 -3.58 -9.23 0.87
C GLY A 157 -3.85 -10.12 -0.34
N SER A 158 -3.44 -11.39 -0.24
CA SER A 158 -3.39 -12.32 -1.37
C SER A 158 -4.27 -13.57 -1.20
N GLY A 159 -5.19 -13.55 -0.24
CA GLY A 159 -6.13 -14.67 0.01
C GLY A 159 -7.15 -14.80 -1.13
N GLU A 160 -7.08 -15.89 -1.88
CA GLU A 160 -7.83 -16.09 -3.14
C GLU A 160 -9.34 -16.04 -2.95
N ARG A 161 -9.86 -16.76 -1.96
CA ARG A 161 -11.32 -16.93 -1.77
C ARG A 161 -12.02 -15.71 -1.19
N THR A 162 -11.33 -14.92 -0.36
CA THR A 162 -11.98 -13.82 0.36
C THR A 162 -11.37 -12.49 -0.01
N THR A 163 -10.04 -12.32 0.14
CA THR A 163 -9.42 -11.01 -0.11
C THR A 163 -9.55 -10.57 -1.56
N LEU A 164 -9.21 -11.46 -2.52
CA LEU A 164 -9.31 -11.12 -3.95
C LEU A 164 -10.77 -10.95 -4.39
N ARG A 165 -11.72 -11.73 -3.82
CA ARG A 165 -13.14 -11.51 -4.05
C ARG A 165 -13.61 -10.14 -3.54
N LEU A 166 -13.21 -9.72 -2.33
CA LEU A 166 -13.54 -8.39 -1.81
C LEU A 166 -12.91 -7.28 -2.65
N ALA A 167 -11.67 -7.47 -3.10
CA ALA A 167 -11.03 -6.52 -4.02
C ALA A 167 -11.80 -6.42 -5.33
N ALA A 168 -12.16 -7.55 -5.94
CA ALA A 168 -12.97 -7.59 -7.16
C ALA A 168 -14.35 -6.93 -6.99
N THR A 169 -14.94 -7.01 -5.79
CA THR A 169 -16.28 -6.46 -5.55
C THR A 169 -16.25 -4.95 -5.31
N TYR A 170 -15.28 -4.45 -4.51
CA TYR A 170 -15.36 -3.12 -3.91
C TYR A 170 -14.17 -2.20 -4.20
N ALA A 171 -12.99 -2.73 -4.56
CA ALA A 171 -11.77 -1.94 -4.58
C ALA A 171 -11.43 -1.39 -5.97
N ASP A 172 -10.65 -0.31 -6.00
CA ASP A 172 -10.04 0.26 -7.21
C ASP A 172 -8.67 -0.36 -7.48
N ALA A 173 -8.05 -0.93 -6.44
CA ALA A 173 -6.78 -1.62 -6.56
C ALA A 173 -6.65 -2.80 -5.60
N CYS A 174 -5.80 -3.74 -5.96
CA CYS A 174 -5.40 -4.87 -5.13
C CYS A 174 -3.88 -4.91 -5.02
N ASN A 175 -3.34 -5.02 -3.79
CA ASN A 175 -1.90 -5.16 -3.61
C ASN A 175 -1.50 -6.62 -3.43
N LEU A 176 -0.62 -7.08 -4.31
CA LEU A 176 -0.05 -8.42 -4.30
C LEU A 176 1.41 -8.39 -3.86
N MET A 177 1.92 -9.57 -3.52
CA MET A 177 3.33 -9.83 -3.21
C MET A 177 3.72 -11.18 -3.81
N GLY A 178 5.02 -11.42 -3.97
CA GLY A 178 5.56 -12.67 -4.48
C GLY A 178 6.34 -12.49 -5.79
N ASP A 179 6.74 -13.61 -6.36
CA ASP A 179 7.42 -13.66 -7.66
C ASP A 179 6.45 -13.45 -8.83
N PRO A 180 6.96 -13.23 -10.07
CA PRO A 180 6.10 -13.03 -11.23
C PRO A 180 5.12 -14.19 -11.50
N ALA A 181 5.49 -15.44 -11.20
CA ALA A 181 4.60 -16.58 -11.38
C ALA A 181 3.42 -16.53 -10.39
N THR A 182 3.70 -16.24 -9.12
CA THR A 182 2.68 -16.03 -8.08
C THR A 182 1.76 -14.86 -8.44
N VAL A 183 2.34 -13.73 -8.89
CA VAL A 183 1.56 -12.56 -9.30
C VAL A 183 0.62 -12.89 -10.46
N ARG A 184 1.13 -13.54 -11.51
CA ARG A 184 0.32 -13.96 -12.67
C ARG A 184 -0.86 -14.84 -12.25
N HIS A 185 -0.61 -15.82 -11.38
CA HIS A 185 -1.68 -16.68 -10.85
C HIS A 185 -2.74 -15.87 -10.07
N LYS A 186 -2.31 -14.99 -9.15
CA LYS A 186 -3.24 -14.18 -8.35
C LYS A 186 -4.03 -13.17 -9.19
N THR A 187 -3.41 -12.61 -10.22
CA THR A 187 -4.07 -11.71 -11.18
C THR A 187 -5.16 -12.47 -11.97
N ALA A 188 -4.89 -13.71 -12.37
CA ALA A 188 -5.91 -14.54 -13.02
C ALA A 188 -7.09 -14.83 -12.08
N VAL A 189 -6.82 -15.20 -10.82
CA VAL A 189 -7.89 -15.42 -9.82
C VAL A 189 -8.71 -14.14 -9.57
N LEU A 190 -8.06 -12.97 -9.51
CA LEU A 190 -8.74 -11.67 -9.38
C LEU A 190 -9.66 -11.42 -10.59
N ALA A 191 -9.15 -11.67 -11.80
CA ALA A 191 -9.93 -11.53 -13.03
C ALA A 191 -11.14 -12.46 -13.06
N ASP A 192 -10.99 -13.73 -12.63
CA ASP A 192 -12.10 -14.67 -12.52
C ASP A 192 -13.19 -14.18 -11.56
N HIS A 193 -12.82 -13.61 -10.41
CA HIS A 193 -13.79 -12.99 -9.51
C HIS A 193 -14.49 -11.79 -10.15
N CYS A 194 -13.78 -10.95 -10.88
CA CYS A 194 -14.38 -9.83 -11.60
C CYS A 194 -15.39 -10.32 -12.63
N HIS A 195 -15.04 -11.31 -13.46
CA HIS A 195 -15.95 -11.91 -14.45
C HIS A 195 -17.20 -12.49 -13.80
N GLN A 196 -17.09 -13.20 -12.68
CA GLN A 196 -18.24 -13.75 -11.94
C GLN A 196 -19.19 -12.65 -11.43
N LEU A 197 -18.66 -11.44 -11.19
CA LEU A 197 -19.41 -10.28 -10.72
C LEU A 197 -19.91 -9.38 -11.89
N GLY A 198 -19.57 -9.71 -13.13
CA GLY A 198 -19.87 -8.86 -14.29
C GLY A 198 -19.07 -7.56 -14.29
N ARG A 199 -17.94 -7.50 -13.60
CA ARG A 199 -17.05 -6.33 -13.53
C ARG A 199 -15.88 -6.52 -14.50
N ASP A 200 -15.47 -5.43 -15.15
CA ASP A 200 -14.26 -5.43 -15.96
C ASP A 200 -13.03 -5.62 -15.05
N PRO A 201 -12.19 -6.65 -15.26
CA PRO A 201 -10.94 -6.82 -14.51
C PRO A 201 -10.00 -5.60 -14.57
N ALA A 202 -10.02 -4.83 -15.66
CA ALA A 202 -9.25 -3.60 -15.81
C ALA A 202 -9.67 -2.48 -14.83
N ALA A 203 -10.87 -2.58 -14.24
CA ALA A 203 -11.34 -1.65 -13.21
C ALA A 203 -10.70 -1.89 -11.83
N VAL A 204 -9.89 -2.94 -11.68
CA VAL A 204 -9.15 -3.22 -10.44
C VAL A 204 -7.65 -3.26 -10.75
N ARG A 205 -6.96 -2.18 -10.44
CA ARG A 205 -5.52 -2.08 -10.67
C ARG A 205 -4.74 -3.06 -9.80
N VAL A 206 -3.83 -3.80 -10.40
CA VAL A 206 -2.91 -4.68 -9.68
C VAL A 206 -1.67 -3.90 -9.29
N THR A 207 -1.44 -3.76 -7.98
CA THR A 207 -0.22 -3.20 -7.42
C THR A 207 0.63 -4.31 -6.80
N HIS A 208 1.93 -4.09 -6.71
CA HIS A 208 2.86 -5.06 -6.14
C HIS A 208 3.82 -4.39 -5.17
N LEU A 209 3.87 -4.89 -3.92
CA LEU A 209 4.88 -4.46 -2.95
C LEU A 209 6.14 -5.32 -3.06
N SER A 210 7.26 -4.68 -3.25
CA SER A 210 8.59 -5.32 -3.20
C SER A 210 9.60 -4.47 -2.44
N THR A 211 10.64 -5.12 -1.91
CA THR A 211 11.83 -4.43 -1.43
C THR A 211 12.81 -4.29 -2.58
N ALA A 212 13.48 -3.14 -2.69
CA ALA A 212 14.57 -2.91 -3.63
C ALA A 212 15.72 -2.16 -2.97
N LEU A 213 16.91 -2.73 -3.07
CA LEU A 213 18.17 -2.07 -2.76
C LEU A 213 18.88 -1.80 -4.09
N VAL A 214 18.95 -0.54 -4.48
CA VAL A 214 19.45 -0.16 -5.81
C VAL A 214 20.70 0.71 -5.70
N ALA A 215 21.67 0.43 -6.58
CA ALA A 215 22.85 1.27 -6.75
C ALA A 215 23.33 1.24 -8.20
N PRO A 216 24.10 2.24 -8.66
CA PRO A 216 24.57 2.33 -10.06
C PRO A 216 25.46 1.16 -10.49
N THR A 217 26.28 0.62 -9.61
CA THR A 217 27.25 -0.43 -9.93
C THR A 217 27.15 -1.64 -9.00
N ARG A 218 27.53 -2.81 -9.50
CA ARG A 218 27.57 -4.05 -8.68
C ARG A 218 28.48 -3.93 -7.45
N ARG A 219 29.54 -3.11 -7.50
CA ARG A 219 30.39 -2.83 -6.35
C ARG A 219 29.62 -2.06 -5.27
N GLU A 220 28.86 -1.07 -5.66
CA GLU A 220 28.03 -0.28 -4.74
C GLU A 220 26.85 -1.08 -4.19
N VAL A 221 26.23 -1.94 -5.01
CA VAL A 221 25.21 -2.91 -4.56
C VAL A 221 25.79 -3.81 -3.47
N ARG A 222 26.98 -4.39 -3.65
CA ARG A 222 27.63 -5.22 -2.62
C ARG A 222 27.89 -4.43 -1.34
N ALA A 223 28.41 -3.22 -1.45
CA ALA A 223 28.65 -2.36 -0.30
C ALA A 223 27.36 -2.01 0.45
N ALA A 224 26.25 -1.79 -0.28
CA ALA A 224 24.94 -1.56 0.30
C ALA A 224 24.41 -2.82 1.01
N VAL A 225 24.51 -3.99 0.40
CA VAL A 225 24.15 -5.27 1.02
C VAL A 225 24.94 -5.50 2.32
N ASP A 226 26.25 -5.24 2.32
CA ASP A 226 27.11 -5.43 3.50
C ASP A 226 26.71 -4.50 4.66
N ARG A 227 26.20 -3.29 4.40
CA ARG A 227 25.67 -2.38 5.46
C ARG A 227 24.45 -2.96 6.18
N HIS A 228 23.62 -3.70 5.46
CA HIS A 228 22.40 -4.32 6.01
C HIS A 228 22.60 -5.76 6.50
N ARG A 229 23.80 -6.30 6.33
CA ARG A 229 24.07 -7.71 6.59
C ARG A 229 24.35 -8.01 8.07
N PRO A 230 23.49 -8.79 8.75
CA PRO A 230 23.84 -9.34 10.05
C PRO A 230 24.99 -10.36 9.90
N ARG A 231 25.78 -10.51 10.96
CA ARG A 231 26.94 -11.42 10.96
C ARG A 231 26.60 -12.88 10.66
N SER A 232 25.37 -13.29 10.90
CA SER A 232 24.89 -14.67 10.72
C SER A 232 24.38 -14.97 9.31
N ALA A 233 24.29 -13.99 8.41
CA ALA A 233 23.75 -14.16 7.05
C ALA A 233 24.81 -13.95 5.99
N THR A 234 24.68 -14.64 4.86
CA THR A 234 25.54 -14.44 3.70
C THR A 234 25.13 -13.19 2.90
N PRO A 235 26.04 -12.57 2.13
CA PRO A 235 25.69 -11.46 1.25
C PRO A 235 24.59 -11.82 0.23
N GLU A 236 24.60 -13.05 -0.26
CA GLU A 236 23.62 -13.57 -1.24
C GLU A 236 22.22 -13.62 -0.64
N GLU A 237 22.05 -14.18 0.56
CA GLU A 237 20.78 -14.25 1.28
C GLU A 237 20.21 -12.86 1.55
N VAL A 238 21.07 -11.93 1.98
CA VAL A 238 20.66 -10.55 2.25
C VAL A 238 20.32 -9.81 0.97
N GLY A 239 21.16 -9.98 -0.07
CA GLY A 239 20.91 -9.40 -1.39
C GLY A 239 19.58 -9.86 -1.99
N GLN A 240 19.28 -11.15 -1.91
CA GLN A 240 18.01 -11.70 -2.37
C GLN A 240 16.82 -11.13 -1.57
N ARG A 241 16.91 -11.13 -0.23
CA ARG A 241 15.87 -10.61 0.65
C ARG A 241 15.57 -9.13 0.41
N LEU A 242 16.60 -8.33 0.15
CA LEU A 242 16.47 -6.89 -0.11
C LEU A 242 16.19 -6.57 -1.58
N GLY A 243 16.09 -7.56 -2.45
CA GLY A 243 15.95 -7.33 -3.90
C GLY A 243 17.07 -6.46 -4.44
N ALA A 244 18.33 -6.75 -4.03
CA ALA A 244 19.47 -5.91 -4.35
C ALA A 244 19.89 -6.08 -5.81
N GLY A 245 20.13 -4.95 -6.50
CA GLY A 245 20.56 -4.98 -7.89
C GLY A 245 20.98 -3.60 -8.42
N THR A 246 21.59 -3.60 -9.59
CA THR A 246 21.86 -2.37 -10.33
C THR A 246 20.58 -1.80 -10.93
N VAL A 247 20.63 -0.57 -11.42
CA VAL A 247 19.49 0.06 -12.11
C VAL A 247 18.97 -0.85 -13.24
N GLU A 248 19.85 -1.40 -14.07
CA GLU A 248 19.48 -2.28 -15.18
C GLU A 248 18.79 -3.58 -14.69
N GLU A 249 19.32 -4.19 -13.63
CA GLU A 249 18.74 -5.40 -13.03
C GLU A 249 17.34 -5.11 -12.43
N GLN A 250 17.14 -3.93 -11.83
CA GLN A 250 15.81 -3.53 -11.33
C GLN A 250 14.84 -3.27 -12.48
N VAL A 251 15.27 -2.62 -13.55
CA VAL A 251 14.43 -2.42 -14.75
C VAL A 251 13.96 -3.77 -15.30
N GLY A 252 14.86 -4.75 -15.43
CA GLY A 252 14.50 -6.12 -15.85
C GLY A 252 13.45 -6.73 -14.91
N ARG A 253 13.69 -6.68 -13.59
CA ARG A 253 12.80 -7.21 -12.58
C ARG A 253 11.39 -6.60 -12.64
N TYR A 254 11.27 -5.29 -12.81
CA TYR A 254 9.96 -4.63 -12.88
C TYR A 254 9.27 -4.85 -14.23
N ARG A 255 10.00 -5.09 -15.32
CA ARG A 255 9.42 -5.56 -16.59
C ARG A 255 8.81 -6.95 -16.45
N ASP A 256 9.49 -7.90 -15.80
CA ASP A 256 8.96 -9.24 -15.54
C ASP A 256 7.64 -9.17 -14.70
N LEU A 257 7.58 -8.26 -13.72
CA LEU A 257 6.38 -8.02 -12.93
C LEU A 257 5.26 -7.37 -13.76
N ALA A 258 5.59 -6.42 -14.64
CA ALA A 258 4.62 -5.81 -15.55
C ALA A 258 4.02 -6.85 -16.52
N GLU A 259 4.86 -7.73 -17.10
CA GLU A 259 4.43 -8.86 -17.93
C GLU A 259 3.56 -9.87 -17.15
N ALA A 260 3.74 -9.95 -15.83
CA ALA A 260 2.89 -10.76 -14.96
C ALA A 260 1.54 -10.10 -14.61
N GLY A 261 1.32 -8.84 -15.02
CA GLY A 261 0.08 -8.10 -14.83
C GLY A 261 0.14 -6.99 -13.78
N VAL A 262 1.32 -6.68 -13.23
CA VAL A 262 1.48 -5.53 -12.31
C VAL A 262 1.40 -4.21 -13.09
N GLN A 263 0.53 -3.32 -12.65
CA GLN A 263 0.34 -2.00 -13.26
C GLN A 263 0.98 -0.87 -12.43
N THR A 264 1.23 -1.13 -11.13
CA THR A 264 1.90 -0.17 -10.25
C THR A 264 2.84 -0.90 -9.28
N ALA A 265 4.11 -0.58 -9.33
CA ALA A 265 5.09 -1.06 -8.36
C ALA A 265 5.11 -0.15 -7.13
N ILE A 266 4.92 -0.71 -5.95
CA ILE A 266 5.13 -0.04 -4.66
C ILE A 266 6.42 -0.59 -4.09
N VAL A 267 7.37 0.29 -3.75
CA VAL A 267 8.74 -0.11 -3.44
C VAL A 267 9.12 0.31 -2.04
N SER A 268 9.55 -0.66 -1.24
CA SER A 268 10.23 -0.40 0.03
C SER A 268 11.73 -0.26 -0.22
N LEU A 269 12.29 0.91 0.06
CA LEU A 269 13.71 1.21 -0.11
C LEU A 269 14.41 1.20 1.26
N PRO A 270 15.19 0.16 1.62
CA PRO A 270 15.88 0.10 2.90
C PRO A 270 16.86 1.25 3.12
N ASP A 271 17.46 1.75 2.04
CA ASP A 271 18.43 2.85 2.03
C ASP A 271 17.78 4.22 1.72
N VAL A 272 16.46 4.38 1.89
CA VAL A 272 15.72 5.59 1.48
C VAL A 272 16.31 6.91 2.04
N ALA A 273 16.95 6.87 3.20
CA ALA A 273 17.62 8.01 3.81
C ALA A 273 19.11 8.16 3.38
N THR A 274 19.65 7.20 2.61
CA THR A 274 21.02 7.26 2.11
C THR A 274 21.06 8.17 0.88
N PRO A 275 21.96 9.18 0.84
CA PRO A 275 22.11 10.02 -0.34
C PRO A 275 22.32 9.21 -1.62
N GLY A 276 21.60 9.57 -2.69
CA GLY A 276 21.68 8.90 -4.00
C GLY A 276 20.79 7.65 -4.16
N SER A 277 20.16 7.14 -3.08
CA SER A 277 19.30 5.95 -3.16
C SER A 277 18.02 6.24 -3.96
N LEU A 278 17.35 7.35 -3.69
CA LEU A 278 16.15 7.77 -4.42
C LEU A 278 16.47 8.13 -5.88
N GLU A 279 17.59 8.82 -6.12
CA GLU A 279 18.06 9.18 -7.46
C GLU A 279 18.39 7.92 -8.30
N ALA A 280 19.00 6.91 -7.68
CA ALA A 280 19.25 5.64 -8.35
C ALA A 280 17.95 4.92 -8.74
N PHE A 281 16.94 4.94 -7.86
CA PHE A 281 15.63 4.39 -8.20
C PHE A 281 14.87 5.26 -9.20
N GLY A 282 15.06 6.58 -9.18
CA GLY A 282 14.55 7.50 -10.20
C GLY A 282 14.98 7.13 -11.62
N GLN A 283 16.22 6.60 -11.79
CA GLN A 283 16.67 6.08 -13.09
C GLN A 283 15.90 4.80 -13.49
N VAL A 284 15.47 3.99 -12.53
CA VAL A 284 14.58 2.85 -12.81
C VAL A 284 13.23 3.35 -13.30
N ILE A 285 12.63 4.35 -12.61
CA ILE A 285 11.35 4.95 -13.01
C ILE A 285 11.44 5.51 -14.43
N ALA A 286 12.48 6.30 -14.74
CA ALA A 286 12.68 6.92 -16.05
C ALA A 286 12.73 5.91 -17.20
N ALA A 287 13.12 4.65 -16.93
CA ALA A 287 13.12 3.60 -17.96
C ALA A 287 11.71 3.11 -18.37
N PHE A 288 10.66 3.52 -17.62
CA PHE A 288 9.25 3.21 -17.89
C PHE A 288 8.45 4.42 -18.39
N ASP A 289 8.97 5.65 -18.27
CA ASP A 289 8.25 6.88 -18.65
C ASP A 289 8.00 7.01 -20.16
N HIS A 290 8.64 6.18 -20.97
CA HIS A 290 8.46 6.15 -22.43
C HIS A 290 7.20 5.40 -22.88
N ASP A 291 6.53 4.69 -21.99
CA ASP A 291 5.36 3.84 -22.31
C ASP A 291 3.99 4.55 -22.12
N GLY A 292 3.98 5.86 -21.89
CA GLY A 292 2.79 6.71 -21.73
C GLY A 292 2.52 7.12 -20.28
N PRO A 293 1.67 8.13 -20.05
CA PRO A 293 1.39 8.62 -18.70
C PRO A 293 0.78 7.50 -17.85
N ALA A 294 1.43 7.17 -16.76
CA ALA A 294 0.86 6.28 -15.75
C ALA A 294 -0.47 6.90 -15.28
N ALA A 295 -1.59 6.33 -15.69
CA ALA A 295 -2.87 6.70 -15.10
C ALA A 295 -2.76 6.41 -13.60
N GLY A 296 -2.74 7.45 -12.78
CA GLY A 296 -2.67 7.32 -11.34
C GLY A 296 -3.81 6.45 -10.78
N LEU A 297 -3.58 5.82 -9.63
CA LEU A 297 -4.68 5.25 -8.84
C LEU A 297 -5.71 6.34 -8.56
#